data_3cb43e1aa976bcaa7098c69254fbaeee
#
_entry.id   3cb43e1aa976bcaa7098c69254fbaeee
#
_cell.length_a   1.000
_cell.length_b   1.000
_cell.length_c   1.000
_cell.angle_alpha   90.00
_cell.angle_beta   90.00
_cell.angle_gamma   90.00
#
_symmetry.space_group_name_H-M   'P 1'
#
loop_
_entity.id
_entity.type
_entity.pdbx_description
1 polymer ?
#
loop_
_entity_poly.entity_id
_entity_poly.type
_entity_poly.pdbx_seq_one_letter_code
_entity_poly.pdbx_strand_id
1 'polypeptide(L)'
;SNLPVCDYPANPYVGCSHACRYCYASFMKRFSGHDEPWGQFVDVKRWKPLKNARKYDGKQVFVGSVCDPYMPEEAEYGRTRALLEELVGSGMEVSIQTKSDLVLRDIDLISQLPGARVGFSINTLDEGFRSDMDAAVPLARRLAAMKELHDAGIRTTCFISPIFPGITDVPAIIEAARDRCNLVWLENLNLRGGFKADILGYIAEKRPELVPLYDAIYQKGDRTYWRELDVEVRAYAEREGLEYVRDDDTVRSPFDAPPVIVNYFFHEEIKKSAKKEGGHA
;
A
#
# COMPACT_ATOMS: atom_id res chain seq x y z
N SER A 1 -7.38 -6.07 14.50
CA SER A 1 -7.04 -6.82 13.27
C SER A 1 -5.57 -7.21 13.38
N ASN A 2 -5.28 -8.49 13.26
CA ASN A 2 -3.91 -8.96 13.21
C ASN A 2 -3.38 -8.75 11.79
N LEU A 3 -2.76 -7.60 11.55
CA LEU A 3 -1.94 -7.41 10.36
C LEU A 3 -0.58 -8.04 10.64
N PRO A 4 -0.10 -8.97 9.80
CA PRO A 4 1.16 -9.68 10.06
C PRO A 4 2.40 -8.77 9.96
N VAL A 5 2.24 -7.55 9.47
CA VAL A 5 3.32 -6.59 9.16
C VAL A 5 3.53 -5.52 10.24
N CYS A 6 2.76 -5.53 11.34
CA CYS A 6 2.91 -4.56 12.43
C CYS A 6 2.32 -5.05 13.74
N ASP A 7 2.79 -4.49 14.87
CA ASP A 7 2.20 -4.73 16.18
C ASP A 7 0.82 -4.02 16.32
N TYR A 8 0.70 -2.81 15.79
CA TYR A 8 -0.48 -1.96 15.93
C TYR A 8 -0.90 -1.30 14.62
N PRO A 9 -2.09 -1.62 14.06
CA PRO A 9 -2.68 -0.82 13.00
C PRO A 9 -3.34 0.44 13.59
N ALA A 10 -3.04 1.60 13.00
CA ALA A 10 -3.66 2.88 13.34
C ALA A 10 -4.39 3.46 12.13
N ASN A 11 -5.67 3.78 12.31
CA ASN A 11 -6.48 4.39 11.27
C ASN A 11 -7.25 5.56 11.89
N PRO A 12 -6.86 6.80 11.61
CA PRO A 12 -7.47 8.00 12.18
C PRO A 12 -8.92 8.22 11.76
N TYR A 13 -9.36 7.52 10.71
CA TYR A 13 -10.69 7.64 10.12
C TYR A 13 -11.37 6.29 9.94
N VAL A 14 -12.70 6.29 9.68
CA VAL A 14 -13.46 5.19 9.07
C VAL A 14 -14.06 5.69 7.78
N GLY A 15 -13.95 4.93 6.69
CA GLY A 15 -14.23 5.43 5.35
C GLY A 15 -12.98 6.03 4.71
N CYS A 16 -13.07 6.34 3.40
CA CYS A 16 -11.95 6.93 2.64
C CYS A 16 -12.46 7.58 1.36
N SER A 17 -12.35 8.89 1.26
CA SER A 17 -12.82 9.67 0.10
C SER A 17 -12.02 9.46 -1.19
N HIS A 18 -10.88 8.74 -1.14
CA HIS A 18 -10.24 8.29 -2.37
C HIS A 18 -11.07 7.29 -3.18
N ALA A 19 -12.10 6.70 -2.58
CA ALA A 19 -13.14 5.90 -3.24
C ALA A 19 -12.61 4.84 -4.24
N CYS A 20 -11.47 4.21 -3.94
CA CYS A 20 -10.85 3.24 -4.83
C CYS A 20 -11.82 2.10 -5.16
N ARG A 21 -12.06 1.82 -6.44
CA ARG A 21 -12.95 0.75 -6.92
C ARG A 21 -12.47 -0.65 -6.48
N TYR A 22 -11.17 -0.82 -6.31
CA TYR A 22 -10.51 -2.06 -5.87
C TYR A 22 -10.27 -2.13 -4.35
N CYS A 23 -10.92 -1.27 -3.55
CA CYS A 23 -10.61 -1.15 -2.13
C CYS A 23 -11.03 -2.39 -1.35
N TYR A 24 -10.05 -3.14 -0.85
CA TYR A 24 -10.33 -4.29 0.02
C TYR A 24 -10.99 -3.89 1.35
N ALA A 25 -10.74 -2.65 1.83
CA ALA A 25 -11.29 -2.16 3.09
C ALA A 25 -12.79 -1.82 3.02
N SER A 26 -13.40 -1.92 1.84
CA SER A 26 -14.86 -1.72 1.67
C SER A 26 -15.72 -2.60 2.58
N PHE A 27 -15.19 -3.76 3.05
CA PHE A 27 -15.85 -4.60 4.04
C PHE A 27 -16.10 -3.89 5.38
N MET A 28 -15.36 -2.83 5.69
CA MET A 28 -15.50 -2.06 6.93
C MET A 28 -16.83 -1.30 7.00
N LYS A 29 -17.46 -1.03 5.84
CA LYS A 29 -18.79 -0.42 5.78
C LYS A 29 -19.80 -1.10 6.72
N ARG A 30 -19.79 -2.43 6.78
CA ARG A 30 -20.71 -3.22 7.63
C ARG A 30 -20.61 -2.90 9.13
N PHE A 31 -19.56 -2.20 9.57
CA PHE A 31 -19.33 -1.83 10.97
C PHE A 31 -19.48 -0.32 11.21
N SER A 32 -19.76 0.47 10.16
CA SER A 32 -19.79 1.93 10.26
C SER A 32 -21.18 2.49 10.62
N GLY A 33 -22.24 1.73 10.34
CA GLY A 33 -23.62 2.21 10.48
C GLY A 33 -24.10 3.13 9.34
N HIS A 34 -23.28 3.35 8.31
CA HIS A 34 -23.62 4.16 7.14
C HIS A 34 -24.42 3.40 6.10
N ASP A 35 -25.42 4.05 5.50
CA ASP A 35 -26.14 3.54 4.34
C ASP A 35 -25.44 3.87 3.03
N GLU A 36 -24.65 4.95 3.00
CA GLU A 36 -23.90 5.43 1.85
C GLU A 36 -22.86 4.38 1.41
N PRO A 37 -22.56 4.25 0.11
CA PRO A 37 -21.50 3.39 -0.39
C PRO A 37 -20.14 3.72 0.22
N TRP A 38 -19.26 2.71 0.33
CA TRP A 38 -17.86 2.92 0.69
C TRP A 38 -17.21 3.92 -0.28
N GLY A 39 -16.51 4.92 0.26
CA GLY A 39 -15.95 6.02 -0.50
C GLY A 39 -16.79 7.29 -0.49
N GLN A 40 -18.03 7.25 0.03
CA GLN A 40 -18.93 8.40 0.10
C GLN A 40 -19.19 8.90 1.53
N PHE A 41 -18.49 8.35 2.52
CA PHE A 41 -18.53 8.81 3.90
C PHE A 41 -17.15 8.73 4.55
N VAL A 42 -16.93 9.58 5.55
CA VAL A 42 -15.73 9.59 6.39
C VAL A 42 -16.13 9.95 7.82
N ASP A 43 -15.84 9.05 8.77
CA ASP A 43 -15.95 9.32 10.21
C ASP A 43 -14.60 9.73 10.76
N VAL A 44 -14.58 10.81 11.51
CA VAL A 44 -13.39 11.34 12.17
C VAL A 44 -13.23 10.69 13.55
N LYS A 45 -12.20 9.90 13.75
CA LYS A 45 -11.94 9.27 15.04
C LYS A 45 -11.37 10.26 16.05
N ARG A 46 -11.87 10.18 17.28
CA ARG A 46 -11.33 10.88 18.42
C ARG A 46 -10.91 9.87 19.48
N TRP A 47 -9.74 10.05 20.04
CA TRP A 47 -9.20 9.18 21.10
C TRP A 47 -8.61 10.02 22.23
N LYS A 48 -8.41 9.37 23.39
CA LYS A 48 -7.70 9.99 24.51
C LYS A 48 -6.19 9.92 24.24
N PRO A 49 -5.41 10.95 24.61
CA PRO A 49 -3.96 10.95 24.46
C PRO A 49 -3.30 9.71 25.05
N LEU A 50 -2.20 9.27 24.45
CA LEU A 50 -1.41 8.14 24.92
C LEU A 50 -0.75 8.49 26.26
N LYS A 51 -1.17 7.83 27.35
CA LYS A 51 -0.68 8.15 28.71
C LYS A 51 0.77 7.77 28.97
N ASN A 52 1.31 6.83 28.24
CA ASN A 52 2.70 6.35 28.40
C ASN A 52 3.17 5.75 27.06
N ALA A 53 3.53 6.63 26.14
CA ALA A 53 3.96 6.21 24.81
C ALA A 53 5.22 5.33 24.85
N ARG A 54 6.14 5.53 25.81
CA ARG A 54 7.39 4.75 25.93
C ARG A 54 7.19 3.27 26.19
N LYS A 55 6.04 2.82 26.70
CA LYS A 55 5.74 1.38 26.84
C LYS A 55 5.66 0.64 25.50
N TYR A 56 5.57 1.39 24.40
CA TYR A 56 5.51 0.87 23.04
C TYR A 56 6.85 0.97 22.29
N ASP A 57 7.92 1.31 23.01
CA ASP A 57 9.28 1.41 22.46
C ASP A 57 9.66 0.13 21.68
N GLY A 58 10.23 0.30 20.50
CA GLY A 58 10.56 -0.79 19.56
C GLY A 58 9.37 -1.49 18.92
N LYS A 59 8.13 -1.03 19.17
CA LYS A 59 6.93 -1.56 18.51
C LYS A 59 6.68 -0.91 17.17
N GLN A 60 6.06 -1.67 16.26
CA GLN A 60 5.73 -1.19 14.93
C GLN A 60 4.25 -0.74 14.86
N VAL A 61 4.04 0.48 14.38
CA VAL A 61 2.70 0.98 14.07
C VAL A 61 2.56 1.22 12.58
N PHE A 62 1.46 0.71 12.00
CA PHE A 62 1.12 0.90 10.60
C PHE A 62 -0.09 1.83 10.48
N VAL A 63 0.11 3.00 9.87
CA VAL A 63 -0.92 4.02 9.69
C VAL A 63 -1.47 3.94 8.26
N GLY A 64 -2.79 3.78 8.14
CA GLY A 64 -3.45 3.72 6.84
C GLY A 64 -3.76 2.31 6.34
N SER A 65 -4.04 1.36 7.23
CA SER A 65 -4.36 -0.02 6.82
C SER A 65 -5.75 -0.17 6.21
N VAL A 66 -6.75 0.64 6.59
CA VAL A 66 -8.13 0.56 6.09
C VAL A 66 -8.73 1.91 5.68
N CYS A 67 -7.97 2.99 5.75
CA CYS A 67 -8.29 4.30 5.18
C CYS A 67 -6.99 4.95 4.71
N ASP A 68 -7.05 5.93 3.82
CA ASP A 68 -5.87 6.75 3.57
C ASP A 68 -5.74 7.80 4.67
N PRO A 69 -4.62 7.89 5.39
CA PRO A 69 -4.44 8.83 6.49
C PRO A 69 -4.29 10.29 6.02
N TYR A 70 -4.04 10.51 4.72
CA TYR A 70 -3.86 11.82 4.10
C TYR A 70 -4.88 12.12 3.00
N MET A 71 -6.06 11.51 3.07
CA MET A 71 -7.19 11.92 2.22
C MET A 71 -7.55 13.39 2.46
N PRO A 72 -8.32 14.06 1.57
CA PRO A 72 -8.58 15.50 1.64
C PRO A 72 -9.07 15.99 3.02
N GLU A 73 -9.86 15.20 3.72
CA GLU A 73 -10.40 15.53 5.06
C GLU A 73 -9.31 15.69 6.12
N GLU A 74 -8.14 15.10 5.93
CA GLU A 74 -7.02 15.29 6.86
C GLU A 74 -6.51 16.73 6.86
N ALA A 75 -6.68 17.49 5.77
CA ALA A 75 -6.32 18.90 5.73
C ALA A 75 -7.15 19.74 6.71
N GLU A 76 -8.42 19.34 6.94
CA GLU A 76 -9.34 20.02 7.86
C GLU A 76 -9.21 19.48 9.29
N TYR A 77 -9.24 18.15 9.45
CA TYR A 77 -9.37 17.52 10.77
C TYR A 77 -8.04 17.23 11.48
N GLY A 78 -6.92 17.14 10.77
CA GLY A 78 -5.57 17.00 11.33
C GLY A 78 -5.37 15.79 12.24
N ARG A 79 -6.10 14.69 12.01
CA ARG A 79 -6.08 13.55 12.93
C ARG A 79 -4.83 12.69 12.80
N THR A 80 -4.30 12.58 11.56
CA THR A 80 -3.02 11.92 11.32
C THR A 80 -1.89 12.71 11.93
N ARG A 81 -1.87 14.03 11.74
CA ARG A 81 -0.88 14.91 12.38
C ARG A 81 -0.92 14.79 13.90
N ALA A 82 -2.10 14.84 14.50
CA ALA A 82 -2.26 14.67 15.96
C ALA A 82 -1.78 13.28 16.45
N LEU A 83 -1.97 12.22 15.66
CA LEU A 83 -1.42 10.91 15.98
C LEU A 83 0.11 10.92 15.95
N LEU A 84 0.72 11.52 14.91
CA LEU A 84 2.19 11.59 14.79
C LEU A 84 2.80 12.40 15.94
N GLU A 85 2.17 13.52 16.35
CA GLU A 85 2.59 14.31 17.52
C GLU A 85 2.65 13.46 18.80
N GLU A 86 1.68 12.57 19.00
CA GLU A 86 1.66 11.66 20.16
C GLU A 86 2.72 10.54 20.05
N LEU A 87 3.13 10.17 18.83
CA LEU A 87 4.13 9.12 18.59
C LEU A 87 5.57 9.64 18.68
N VAL A 88 5.80 10.95 18.52
CA VAL A 88 7.13 11.55 18.69
C VAL A 88 7.65 11.27 20.13
N GLY A 89 8.87 10.72 20.23
CA GLY A 89 9.50 10.34 21.48
C GLY A 89 8.99 9.03 22.11
N SER A 90 8.11 8.29 21.41
CA SER A 90 7.63 6.97 21.87
C SER A 90 8.62 5.84 21.64
N GLY A 91 9.57 6.00 20.71
CA GLY A 91 10.44 4.91 20.25
C GLY A 91 9.76 3.93 19.28
N MET A 92 8.52 4.18 18.86
CA MET A 92 7.80 3.35 17.89
C MET A 92 8.36 3.53 16.48
N GLU A 93 8.46 2.43 15.73
CA GLU A 93 8.70 2.46 14.29
C GLU A 93 7.38 2.71 13.55
N VAL A 94 7.32 3.79 12.78
CA VAL A 94 6.09 4.22 12.11
C VAL A 94 6.16 3.93 10.61
N SER A 95 5.19 3.18 10.09
CA SER A 95 4.99 3.00 8.66
C SER A 95 3.66 3.63 8.24
N ILE A 96 3.70 4.48 7.23
CA ILE A 96 2.53 5.21 6.71
C ILE A 96 2.28 4.75 5.27
N GLN A 97 1.03 4.45 4.92
CA GLN A 97 0.65 4.13 3.54
C GLN A 97 -0.36 5.16 3.02
N THR A 98 -0.05 5.79 1.88
CA THR A 98 -0.90 6.85 1.31
C THR A 98 -0.90 6.88 -0.22
N LYS A 99 -1.88 7.58 -0.80
CA LYS A 99 -1.97 8.01 -2.21
C LYS A 99 -1.93 9.54 -2.33
N SER A 100 -1.57 10.25 -1.25
CA SER A 100 -1.69 11.71 -1.16
C SER A 100 -0.34 12.37 -0.91
N ASP A 101 -0.09 13.47 -1.58
CA ASP A 101 1.04 14.35 -1.33
C ASP A 101 0.85 15.27 -0.10
N LEU A 102 -0.34 15.26 0.52
CA LEU A 102 -0.58 15.99 1.77
C LEU A 102 0.33 15.51 2.92
N VAL A 103 0.90 14.31 2.81
CA VAL A 103 1.89 13.78 3.76
C VAL A 103 3.11 14.69 3.91
N LEU A 104 3.45 15.49 2.89
CA LEU A 104 4.55 16.45 2.93
C LEU A 104 4.38 17.52 4.01
N ARG A 105 3.12 17.84 4.38
CA ARG A 105 2.81 18.75 5.49
C ARG A 105 3.47 18.32 6.80
N ASP A 106 3.64 17.01 6.99
CA ASP A 106 4.04 16.41 8.27
C ASP A 106 5.49 15.89 8.26
N ILE A 107 6.32 16.31 7.29
CA ILE A 107 7.76 15.98 7.23
C ILE A 107 8.46 16.31 8.55
N ASP A 108 8.10 17.43 9.16
CA ASP A 108 8.64 17.91 10.43
C ASP A 108 8.46 16.88 11.58
N LEU A 109 7.34 16.18 11.61
CA LEU A 109 7.07 15.15 12.61
C LEU A 109 7.65 13.79 12.20
N ILE A 110 7.48 13.41 10.93
CA ILE A 110 7.95 12.12 10.41
C ILE A 110 9.47 11.99 10.57
N SER A 111 10.22 13.06 10.34
CA SER A 111 11.68 13.09 10.52
C SER A 111 12.14 12.86 11.97
N GLN A 112 11.26 13.05 12.95
CA GLN A 112 11.56 12.83 14.36
C GLN A 112 11.25 11.39 14.82
N LEU A 113 10.60 10.59 13.96
CA LEU A 113 10.20 9.21 14.28
C LEU A 113 11.30 8.22 13.85
N PRO A 114 11.83 7.40 14.76
CA PRO A 114 12.92 6.49 14.42
C PRO A 114 12.45 5.44 13.40
N GLY A 115 13.21 5.30 12.30
CA GLY A 115 12.91 4.31 11.28
C GLY A 115 11.59 4.52 10.52
N ALA A 116 11.04 5.75 10.56
CA ALA A 116 9.82 6.07 9.84
C ALA A 116 9.92 5.75 8.35
N ARG A 117 8.82 5.20 7.81
CA ARG A 117 8.69 4.86 6.40
C ARG A 117 7.37 5.36 5.85
N VAL A 118 7.41 5.95 4.65
CA VAL A 118 6.20 6.36 3.93
C VAL A 118 6.10 5.59 2.61
N GLY A 119 5.02 4.84 2.45
CA GLY A 119 4.71 4.12 1.23
C GLY A 119 3.69 4.87 0.37
N PHE A 120 3.95 4.93 -0.93
CA PHE A 120 3.01 5.47 -1.92
C PHE A 120 2.45 4.36 -2.79
N SER A 121 1.12 4.24 -2.85
CA SER A 121 0.48 3.32 -3.79
C SER A 121 0.51 3.88 -5.20
N ILE A 122 1.23 3.17 -6.09
CA ILE A 122 1.36 3.48 -7.52
C ILE A 122 1.15 2.17 -8.28
N ASN A 123 0.00 2.00 -8.92
CA ASN A 123 -0.38 0.77 -9.58
C ASN A 123 -0.49 0.88 -11.11
N THR A 124 -0.19 2.07 -11.65
CA THR A 124 -0.15 2.36 -13.08
C THR A 124 0.63 3.64 -13.31
N LEU A 125 1.07 3.90 -14.52
CA LEU A 125 1.52 5.22 -15.01
C LEU A 125 0.52 5.85 -15.97
N ASP A 126 -0.58 5.15 -16.28
CA ASP A 126 -1.71 5.67 -17.08
C ASP A 126 -2.66 6.48 -16.17
N GLU A 127 -2.67 7.79 -16.33
CA GLU A 127 -3.51 8.69 -15.55
C GLU A 127 -5.01 8.51 -15.85
N GLY A 128 -5.36 8.08 -17.07
CA GLY A 128 -6.73 7.74 -17.43
C GLY A 128 -7.22 6.55 -16.62
N PHE A 129 -6.48 5.46 -16.62
CA PHE A 129 -6.79 4.29 -15.80
C PHE A 129 -6.80 4.62 -14.30
N ARG A 130 -5.81 5.42 -13.82
CA ARG A 130 -5.81 5.87 -12.43
C ARG A 130 -7.10 6.60 -12.06
N SER A 131 -7.55 7.55 -12.90
CA SER A 131 -8.77 8.34 -12.64
C SER A 131 -10.05 7.50 -12.67
N ASP A 132 -10.07 6.41 -13.43
CA ASP A 132 -11.17 5.44 -13.41
C ASP A 132 -11.17 4.59 -12.13
N MET A 133 -10.03 4.43 -11.49
CA MET A 133 -9.83 3.51 -10.36
C MET A 133 -9.88 4.18 -8.98
N ASP A 134 -9.42 5.43 -8.83
CA ASP A 134 -9.45 6.16 -7.56
C ASP A 134 -9.55 7.68 -7.74
N ALA A 135 -10.07 8.38 -6.71
CA ALA A 135 -10.17 9.82 -6.66
C ALA A 135 -8.97 10.50 -5.94
N ALA A 136 -7.87 9.79 -5.74
CA ALA A 136 -6.69 10.35 -5.09
C ALA A 136 -5.91 11.31 -6.02
N VAL A 137 -4.84 11.90 -5.51
CA VAL A 137 -4.04 12.85 -6.30
C VAL A 137 -3.39 12.18 -7.52
N PRO A 138 -3.12 12.94 -8.61
CA PRO A 138 -2.46 12.44 -9.81
C PRO A 138 -1.13 11.75 -9.54
N LEU A 139 -0.76 10.80 -10.40
CA LEU A 139 0.46 10.01 -10.27
C LEU A 139 1.73 10.85 -10.19
N ALA A 140 1.82 11.90 -10.99
CA ALA A 140 2.96 12.82 -10.97
C ALA A 140 3.16 13.45 -9.58
N ARG A 141 2.07 13.79 -8.87
CA ARG A 141 2.14 14.33 -7.51
C ARG A 141 2.59 13.27 -6.49
N ARG A 142 2.12 12.01 -6.63
CA ARG A 142 2.57 10.90 -5.77
C ARG A 142 4.07 10.65 -5.93
N LEU A 143 4.57 10.59 -7.16
CA LEU A 143 6.00 10.42 -7.47
C LEU A 143 6.85 11.59 -6.98
N ALA A 144 6.37 12.83 -7.14
CA ALA A 144 7.07 14.01 -6.65
C ALA A 144 7.14 14.03 -5.11
N ALA A 145 6.04 13.73 -4.42
CA ALA A 145 6.02 13.65 -2.97
C ALA A 145 6.91 12.53 -2.42
N MET A 146 6.94 11.37 -3.08
CA MET A 146 7.84 10.27 -2.72
C MET A 146 9.30 10.71 -2.83
N LYS A 147 9.66 11.41 -3.91
CA LYS A 147 11.01 11.94 -4.08
C LYS A 147 11.36 12.98 -3.00
N GLU A 148 10.47 13.92 -2.70
CA GLU A 148 10.71 14.97 -1.69
C GLU A 148 10.95 14.37 -0.30
N LEU A 149 10.17 13.37 0.11
CA LEU A 149 10.40 12.63 1.34
C LEU A 149 11.73 11.88 1.33
N HIS A 150 12.06 11.23 0.22
CA HIS A 150 13.32 10.51 0.06
C HIS A 150 14.52 11.47 0.17
N ASP A 151 14.47 12.61 -0.53
CA ASP A 151 15.51 13.64 -0.48
C ASP A 151 15.65 14.27 0.94
N ALA A 152 14.56 14.27 1.72
CA ALA A 152 14.56 14.68 3.13
C ALA A 152 15.10 13.61 4.10
N GLY A 153 15.59 12.48 3.60
CA GLY A 153 16.14 11.39 4.42
C GLY A 153 15.10 10.48 5.06
N ILE A 154 13.84 10.56 4.65
CA ILE A 154 12.77 9.68 5.11
C ILE A 154 12.72 8.44 4.19
N ARG A 155 12.68 7.25 4.79
CA ARG A 155 12.55 6.01 4.01
C ARG A 155 11.23 5.97 3.27
N THR A 156 11.30 5.70 1.97
CA THR A 156 10.12 5.64 1.10
C THR A 156 9.97 4.29 0.44
N THR A 157 8.72 3.93 0.16
CA THR A 157 8.35 2.70 -0.53
C THR A 157 7.45 3.00 -1.72
N CYS A 158 7.81 2.54 -2.90
CA CYS A 158 6.88 2.45 -4.02
C CYS A 158 6.07 1.15 -3.87
N PHE A 159 4.79 1.29 -3.51
CA PHE A 159 3.89 0.16 -3.32
C PHE A 159 3.08 -0.07 -4.59
N ILE A 160 3.52 -1.01 -5.44
CA ILE A 160 2.81 -1.40 -6.66
C ILE A 160 1.70 -2.37 -6.26
N SER A 161 0.60 -1.82 -5.77
CA SER A 161 -0.54 -2.56 -5.26
C SER A 161 -1.86 -1.80 -5.50
N PRO A 162 -2.85 -2.53 -6.04
CA PRO A 162 -2.72 -3.87 -6.62
C PRO A 162 -2.15 -3.82 -8.05
N ILE A 163 -1.45 -4.89 -8.45
CA ILE A 163 -1.08 -5.10 -9.85
C ILE A 163 -2.31 -5.63 -10.60
N PHE A 164 -2.74 -4.90 -11.61
CA PHE A 164 -3.82 -5.29 -12.53
C PHE A 164 -3.25 -6.10 -13.70
N PRO A 165 -3.59 -7.38 -13.85
CA PRO A 165 -3.07 -8.22 -14.93
C PRO A 165 -3.30 -7.60 -16.32
N GLY A 166 -2.23 -7.50 -17.12
CA GLY A 166 -2.26 -6.94 -18.47
C GLY A 166 -2.42 -5.40 -18.54
N ILE A 167 -2.47 -4.68 -17.40
CA ILE A 167 -2.61 -3.23 -17.34
C ILE A 167 -1.43 -2.57 -16.62
N THR A 168 -1.04 -3.10 -15.46
CA THR A 168 0.10 -2.56 -14.69
C THR A 168 1.41 -2.96 -15.33
N ASP A 169 2.15 -1.97 -15.84
CA ASP A 169 3.53 -2.15 -16.32
C ASP A 169 4.49 -2.02 -15.13
N VAL A 170 4.84 -3.17 -14.53
CA VAL A 170 5.67 -3.21 -13.32
C VAL A 170 7.08 -2.68 -13.58
N PRO A 171 7.81 -3.10 -14.64
CA PRO A 171 9.11 -2.54 -14.97
C PRO A 171 9.12 -1.03 -15.15
N ALA A 172 8.14 -0.47 -15.88
CA ALA A 172 8.04 0.97 -16.09
C ALA A 172 7.82 1.74 -14.79
N ILE A 173 7.01 1.20 -13.87
CA ILE A 173 6.80 1.83 -12.55
C ILE A 173 8.08 1.77 -11.71
N ILE A 174 8.80 0.64 -11.73
CA ILE A 174 10.09 0.51 -11.02
C ILE A 174 11.06 1.56 -11.54
N GLU A 175 11.18 1.71 -12.86
CA GLU A 175 12.07 2.70 -13.47
C GLU A 175 11.68 4.12 -13.06
N ALA A 176 10.38 4.45 -13.03
CA ALA A 176 9.91 5.76 -12.60
C ALA A 176 10.15 6.04 -11.11
N ALA A 177 10.31 5.01 -10.28
CA ALA A 177 10.41 5.11 -8.83
C ALA A 177 11.82 4.89 -8.27
N ARG A 178 12.76 4.31 -9.04
CA ARG A 178 14.04 3.78 -8.54
C ARG A 178 14.97 4.80 -7.87
N ASP A 179 14.88 6.07 -8.23
CA ASP A 179 15.64 7.19 -7.64
C ASP A 179 14.85 7.96 -6.58
N ARG A 180 13.71 7.42 -6.14
CA ARG A 180 12.74 8.09 -5.26
C ARG A 180 12.33 7.24 -4.08
N CYS A 181 12.80 5.99 -4.00
CA CYS A 181 12.43 5.09 -2.91
C CYS A 181 13.55 4.12 -2.54
N ASN A 182 13.43 3.57 -1.33
CA ASN A 182 14.33 2.55 -0.79
C ASN A 182 13.79 1.13 -1.02
N LEU A 183 12.49 1.02 -1.31
CA LEU A 183 11.82 -0.25 -1.46
C LEU A 183 10.75 -0.16 -2.57
N VAL A 184 10.70 -1.18 -3.40
CA VAL A 184 9.56 -1.43 -4.30
C VAL A 184 8.87 -2.69 -3.82
N TRP A 185 7.58 -2.58 -3.50
CA TRP A 185 6.79 -3.69 -3.00
C TRP A 185 5.70 -4.07 -3.98
N LEU A 186 5.68 -5.34 -4.39
CA LEU A 186 4.77 -5.86 -5.42
C LEU A 186 3.68 -6.71 -4.80
N GLU A 187 2.41 -6.33 -5.02
CA GLU A 187 1.26 -7.10 -4.55
C GLU A 187 0.24 -7.32 -5.67
N ASN A 188 -0.18 -8.55 -5.84
CA ASN A 188 -1.15 -8.92 -6.85
C ASN A 188 -2.58 -8.45 -6.50
N LEU A 189 -3.37 -8.14 -7.53
CA LEU A 189 -4.79 -7.84 -7.38
C LEU A 189 -5.51 -9.09 -6.84
N ASN A 190 -6.15 -8.92 -5.69
CA ASN A 190 -6.89 -9.99 -5.02
C ASN A 190 -8.40 -9.68 -5.07
N LEU A 191 -9.07 -10.18 -6.11
CA LEU A 191 -10.50 -9.94 -6.32
C LEU A 191 -11.36 -10.75 -5.34
N ARG A 192 -11.70 -10.14 -4.22
CA ARG A 192 -12.57 -10.71 -3.16
C ARG A 192 -13.71 -9.76 -2.83
N GLY A 193 -14.81 -10.32 -2.33
CA GLY A 193 -15.92 -9.52 -1.81
C GLY A 193 -16.62 -8.64 -2.85
N GLY A 194 -17.14 -7.49 -2.40
CA GLY A 194 -18.07 -6.68 -3.18
C GLY A 194 -17.48 -5.98 -4.40
N PHE A 195 -16.20 -5.66 -4.41
CA PHE A 195 -15.57 -4.95 -5.54
C PHE A 195 -15.18 -5.87 -6.71
N LYS A 196 -15.25 -7.21 -6.53
CA LYS A 196 -14.93 -8.17 -7.61
C LYS A 196 -15.80 -7.95 -8.85
N ALA A 197 -17.11 -7.83 -8.68
CA ALA A 197 -18.04 -7.65 -9.78
C ALA A 197 -17.80 -6.31 -10.51
N ASP A 198 -17.52 -5.25 -9.77
CA ASP A 198 -17.23 -3.93 -10.32
C ASP A 198 -15.97 -3.93 -11.18
N ILE A 199 -14.87 -4.52 -10.69
CA ILE A 199 -13.62 -4.62 -11.46
C ILE A 199 -13.79 -5.51 -12.69
N LEU A 200 -14.45 -6.67 -12.57
CA LEU A 200 -14.69 -7.53 -13.75
C LEU A 200 -15.60 -6.85 -14.77
N GLY A 201 -16.61 -6.09 -14.33
CA GLY A 201 -17.47 -5.26 -15.19
C GLY A 201 -16.66 -4.18 -15.92
N TYR A 202 -15.77 -3.47 -15.22
CA TYR A 202 -14.86 -2.49 -15.84
C TYR A 202 -13.97 -3.15 -16.91
N ILE A 203 -13.38 -4.31 -16.62
CA ILE A 203 -12.54 -5.03 -17.59
C ILE A 203 -13.37 -5.42 -18.83
N ALA A 204 -14.58 -5.94 -18.63
CA ALA A 204 -15.44 -6.33 -19.75
C ALA A 204 -15.84 -5.13 -20.63
N GLU A 205 -16.05 -3.96 -20.04
CA GLU A 205 -16.44 -2.75 -20.75
C GLU A 205 -15.27 -2.03 -21.42
N LYS A 206 -14.16 -1.83 -20.70
CA LYS A 206 -13.05 -0.96 -21.13
C LYS A 206 -11.86 -1.70 -21.73
N ARG A 207 -11.72 -2.99 -21.42
CA ARG A 207 -10.59 -3.82 -21.83
C ARG A 207 -11.06 -5.25 -22.15
N PRO A 208 -12.01 -5.43 -23.09
CA PRO A 208 -12.62 -6.72 -23.38
C PRO A 208 -11.60 -7.79 -23.82
N GLU A 209 -10.46 -7.38 -24.37
CA GLU A 209 -9.34 -8.26 -24.74
C GLU A 209 -8.72 -8.97 -23.53
N LEU A 210 -8.84 -8.40 -22.32
CA LEU A 210 -8.32 -8.98 -21.07
C LEU A 210 -9.30 -9.90 -20.36
N VAL A 211 -10.55 -9.99 -20.79
CA VAL A 211 -11.56 -10.86 -20.16
C VAL A 211 -11.08 -12.31 -20.05
N PRO A 212 -10.49 -12.94 -21.10
CA PRO A 212 -9.99 -14.32 -20.97
C PRO A 212 -8.89 -14.48 -19.91
N LEU A 213 -8.01 -13.48 -19.76
CA LEU A 213 -6.95 -13.47 -18.74
C LEU A 213 -7.52 -13.40 -17.33
N TYR A 214 -8.48 -12.49 -17.10
CA TYR A 214 -9.14 -12.32 -15.80
C TYR A 214 -9.97 -13.55 -15.43
N ASP A 215 -10.64 -14.20 -16.38
CA ASP A 215 -11.33 -15.46 -16.16
C ASP A 215 -10.36 -16.57 -15.77
N ALA A 216 -9.23 -16.70 -16.46
CA ALA A 216 -8.22 -17.69 -16.12
C ALA A 216 -7.73 -17.52 -14.67
N ILE A 217 -7.35 -16.29 -14.30
CA ILE A 217 -6.80 -15.99 -12.97
C ILE A 217 -7.88 -16.12 -11.88
N TYR A 218 -9.03 -15.43 -12.03
CA TYR A 218 -9.96 -15.20 -10.93
C TYR A 218 -11.18 -16.15 -10.88
N GLN A 219 -11.46 -16.88 -11.97
CA GLN A 219 -12.50 -17.90 -11.99
C GLN A 219 -11.92 -19.31 -11.97
N LYS A 220 -10.85 -19.56 -12.73
CA LYS A 220 -10.22 -20.89 -12.82
C LYS A 220 -9.06 -21.07 -11.86
N GLY A 221 -8.57 -19.99 -11.23
CA GLY A 221 -7.45 -20.04 -10.29
C GLY A 221 -6.08 -20.26 -10.92
N ASP A 222 -5.94 -19.96 -12.21
CA ASP A 222 -4.66 -20.06 -12.92
C ASP A 222 -3.65 -19.07 -12.37
N ARG A 223 -2.44 -19.55 -12.08
CA ARG A 223 -1.34 -18.76 -11.52
C ARG A 223 -0.23 -18.49 -12.55
N THR A 224 -0.43 -18.87 -13.80
CA THR A 224 0.59 -18.76 -14.86
C THR A 224 1.03 -17.32 -15.04
N TYR A 225 0.09 -16.37 -15.17
CA TYR A 225 0.40 -14.94 -15.27
C TYR A 225 1.34 -14.45 -14.15
N TRP A 226 1.07 -14.81 -12.90
CA TRP A 226 1.88 -14.37 -11.77
C TRP A 226 3.28 -14.98 -11.75
N ARG A 227 3.43 -16.23 -12.26
CA ARG A 227 4.74 -16.87 -12.40
C ARG A 227 5.54 -16.25 -13.52
N GLU A 228 4.91 -15.93 -14.64
CA GLU A 228 5.54 -15.26 -15.77
C GLU A 228 5.99 -13.85 -15.37
N LEU A 229 5.15 -13.09 -14.67
CA LEU A 229 5.50 -11.76 -14.15
C LEU A 229 6.64 -11.84 -13.11
N ASP A 230 6.67 -12.85 -12.24
CA ASP A 230 7.78 -13.08 -11.30
C ASP A 230 9.12 -13.29 -12.05
N VAL A 231 9.09 -14.07 -13.13
CA VAL A 231 10.27 -14.30 -13.98
C VAL A 231 10.69 -13.02 -14.70
N GLU A 232 9.75 -12.30 -15.28
CA GLU A 232 9.99 -11.03 -15.98
C GLU A 232 10.63 -9.98 -15.08
N VAL A 233 10.04 -9.75 -13.89
CA VAL A 233 10.56 -8.75 -12.95
C VAL A 233 11.91 -9.15 -12.39
N ARG A 234 12.16 -10.44 -12.16
CA ARG A 234 13.48 -10.94 -11.77
C ARG A 234 14.53 -10.67 -12.82
N ALA A 235 14.23 -11.00 -14.10
CA ALA A 235 15.13 -10.74 -15.21
C ALA A 235 15.37 -9.23 -15.41
N TYR A 236 14.34 -8.40 -15.18
CA TYR A 236 14.50 -6.95 -15.17
C TYR A 236 15.46 -6.51 -14.06
N ALA A 237 15.26 -6.99 -12.84
CA ALA A 237 16.10 -6.63 -11.69
C ALA A 237 17.57 -7.03 -11.91
N GLU A 238 17.83 -8.24 -12.41
CA GLU A 238 19.18 -8.73 -12.75
C GLU A 238 19.87 -7.82 -13.79
N ARG A 239 19.15 -7.44 -14.85
CA ARG A 239 19.66 -6.54 -15.89
C ARG A 239 20.00 -5.16 -15.38
N GLU A 240 19.18 -4.62 -14.47
CA GLU A 240 19.33 -3.29 -13.91
C GLU A 240 20.22 -3.25 -12.64
N GLY A 241 20.75 -4.40 -12.21
CA GLY A 241 21.58 -4.51 -11.01
C GLY A 241 20.81 -4.22 -9.71
N LEU A 242 19.51 -4.52 -9.67
CA LEU A 242 18.65 -4.34 -8.51
C LEU A 242 18.55 -5.66 -7.73
N GLU A 243 18.47 -5.56 -6.41
CA GLU A 243 18.16 -6.71 -5.57
C GLU A 243 16.68 -7.08 -5.68
N TYR A 244 16.42 -8.38 -5.85
CA TYR A 244 15.07 -8.93 -5.91
C TYR A 244 14.92 -10.02 -4.85
N VAL A 245 13.93 -9.86 -3.97
CA VAL A 245 13.61 -10.84 -2.93
C VAL A 245 12.16 -11.25 -3.01
N ARG A 246 11.86 -12.42 -2.45
CA ARG A 246 10.52 -12.96 -2.41
C ARG A 246 10.08 -13.07 -0.96
N ASP A 247 8.94 -12.42 -0.64
CA ASP A 247 8.23 -12.60 0.62
C ASP A 247 9.10 -12.35 1.88
N ASP A 248 10.01 -11.35 1.82
CA ASP A 248 10.84 -11.00 2.96
C ASP A 248 10.43 -9.65 3.57
N ASP A 249 9.75 -9.72 4.73
CA ASP A 249 9.30 -8.55 5.49
C ASP A 249 10.45 -7.82 6.19
N THR A 250 11.66 -8.40 6.23
CA THR A 250 12.81 -7.87 6.99
C THR A 250 13.78 -7.08 6.14
N VAL A 251 13.56 -7.01 4.82
CA VAL A 251 14.46 -6.32 3.90
C VAL A 251 14.61 -4.85 4.27
N ARG A 252 15.85 -4.47 4.56
CA ARG A 252 16.27 -3.09 4.85
C ARG A 252 17.41 -2.72 3.91
N SER A 253 17.08 -2.08 2.80
CA SER A 253 18.11 -1.49 1.94
C SER A 253 18.82 -0.34 2.68
N PRO A 254 20.15 -0.16 2.51
CA PRO A 254 20.83 1.09 2.85
C PRO A 254 20.11 2.28 2.19
N PHE A 255 20.15 3.46 2.83
CA PHE A 255 19.37 4.60 2.35
C PHE A 255 19.80 5.05 0.94
N ASP A 256 21.09 5.01 0.66
CA ASP A 256 21.77 5.49 -0.58
C ASP A 256 21.93 4.38 -1.64
N ALA A 257 21.47 3.17 -1.36
CA ALA A 257 21.49 2.07 -2.32
C ALA A 257 20.27 2.12 -3.25
N PRO A 258 20.34 1.49 -4.44
CA PRO A 258 19.16 1.24 -5.25
C PRO A 258 18.07 0.52 -4.45
N PRO A 259 16.78 0.72 -4.80
CA PRO A 259 15.70 0.07 -4.08
C PRO A 259 15.76 -1.46 -4.21
N VAL A 260 15.38 -2.14 -3.14
CA VAL A 260 15.13 -3.58 -3.16
C VAL A 260 13.71 -3.83 -3.66
N ILE A 261 13.56 -4.78 -4.58
CA ILE A 261 12.25 -5.21 -5.09
C ILE A 261 11.79 -6.42 -4.27
N VAL A 262 10.63 -6.30 -3.63
CA VAL A 262 10.01 -7.35 -2.83
C VAL A 262 8.74 -7.85 -3.51
N ASN A 263 8.69 -9.15 -3.83
CA ASN A 263 7.56 -9.78 -4.47
C ASN A 263 6.69 -10.54 -3.46
N TYR A 264 5.40 -10.16 -3.38
CA TYR A 264 4.38 -10.76 -2.52
C TYR A 264 3.31 -11.55 -3.28
N PHE A 265 3.53 -11.93 -4.55
CA PHE A 265 2.53 -12.64 -5.36
C PHE A 265 2.07 -13.97 -4.77
N PHE A 266 2.92 -14.62 -3.98
CA PHE A 266 2.70 -15.97 -3.47
C PHE A 266 2.62 -16.04 -1.93
N HIS A 267 2.54 -14.90 -1.24
CA HIS A 267 2.57 -14.84 0.22
C HIS A 267 1.51 -15.73 0.92
N GLU A 268 0.33 -15.89 0.31
CA GLU A 268 -0.70 -16.78 0.86
C GLU A 268 -0.33 -18.27 0.79
N GLU A 269 0.46 -18.66 -0.20
CA GLU A 269 0.94 -20.05 -0.37
C GLU A 269 2.01 -20.37 0.67
N ILE A 270 2.94 -19.43 0.91
CA ILE A 270 4.00 -19.55 1.91
C ILE A 270 3.40 -19.65 3.32
N LYS A 271 2.44 -18.80 3.67
CA LYS A 271 1.73 -18.86 4.96
C LYS A 271 0.98 -20.17 5.19
N LYS A 272 0.43 -20.77 4.13
CA LYS A 272 -0.22 -22.09 4.21
C LYS A 272 0.78 -23.22 4.43
N SER A 273 1.97 -23.15 3.82
CA SER A 273 3.05 -24.13 4.00
C SER A 273 3.61 -24.08 5.41
N ALA A 274 3.93 -22.90 5.93
CA ALA A 274 4.42 -22.70 7.28
C ALA A 274 3.44 -23.19 8.37
N LYS A 275 2.11 -23.04 8.15
CA LYS A 275 1.09 -23.59 9.06
C LYS A 275 1.00 -25.11 9.03
N LYS A 276 1.36 -25.76 7.92
CA LYS A 276 1.38 -27.24 7.83
C LYS A 276 2.61 -27.83 8.52
N GLU A 277 3.75 -27.16 8.47
CA GLU A 277 4.99 -27.58 9.11
C GLU A 277 4.99 -27.34 10.63
N GLY A 278 4.33 -26.29 11.12
CA GLY A 278 4.19 -25.97 12.55
C GLY A 278 3.07 -26.74 13.29
N GLY A 279 2.30 -27.56 12.60
CA GLY A 279 1.18 -28.34 13.16
C GLY A 279 1.56 -29.75 13.64
N HIS A 280 2.84 -30.09 13.68
CA HIS A 280 3.36 -31.40 14.14
C HIS A 280 4.41 -31.28 15.25
N ALA A 281 4.25 -30.30 16.16
CA ALA A 281 5.05 -30.21 17.39
C ALA A 281 4.14 -30.19 18.61
#